data_d826754b1cbaa929313c2f43de61a616
#
_entry.id   d826754b1cbaa929313c2f43de61a616
#
_cell.length_a   1.000
_cell.length_b   1.000
_cell.length_c   1.000
_cell.angle_alpha   90.00
_cell.angle_beta   90.00
_cell.angle_gamma   90.00
#
_symmetry.space_group_name_H-M   'P 1'
#
loop_
_entity.id
_entity.type
_entity.pdbx_description
1 polymer ?
#
loop_
_entity_poly.entity_id
_entity_poly.type
_entity_poly.pdbx_seq_one_letter_code
_entity_poly.pdbx_strand_id
1 'polypeptide(L)'
;MRLSCAGYTFDTYFRQKGLTLDQYLDTCADMGLDGVELTQYYFPETSPSYLNHLKRKLFRCGLELAGTAIGGSFCLPTPAEREKHVAFTKEWLDISQRLGSPCLRVFAGPAPKGHTEEEAFSWAVAGLKECAEQASSAGVMIGLENHGGLTGTADGLVRILKAVGSDWVGALLDFGNYSRDPYAEFEQTAPHAIMTHVKPTSDFAGTRDWVDYRRVKKIMAKVGYRGFLSIEYEEPGKDAMIEVPRFADYLRGATG
;
A
#
# COMPACT_ATOMS: atom_id res chain seq x y z
N MET A 1 -3.39 12.04 -13.14
CA MET A 1 -2.70 10.88 -12.52
C MET A 1 -3.50 9.63 -12.82
N ARG A 2 -2.85 8.45 -12.91
CA ARG A 2 -3.56 7.17 -13.13
C ARG A 2 -4.21 6.70 -11.83
N LEU A 3 -5.37 6.05 -11.93
CA LEU A 3 -6.13 5.54 -10.79
C LEU A 3 -6.04 4.01 -10.74
N SER A 4 -5.74 3.46 -9.57
CA SER A 4 -5.89 2.04 -9.27
C SER A 4 -6.78 1.86 -8.04
N CYS A 5 -7.12 0.62 -7.72
CA CYS A 5 -7.84 0.30 -6.50
C CYS A 5 -7.08 -0.77 -5.72
N ALA A 6 -7.01 -0.60 -4.41
CA ALA A 6 -6.50 -1.61 -3.50
C ALA A 6 -7.57 -2.69 -3.26
N GLY A 7 -7.18 -3.95 -3.31
CA GLY A 7 -8.11 -5.06 -3.06
C GLY A 7 -8.79 -4.96 -1.69
N TYR A 8 -8.11 -4.37 -0.70
CA TYR A 8 -8.66 -4.19 0.63
C TYR A 8 -9.95 -3.33 0.67
N THR A 9 -10.12 -2.41 -0.27
CA THR A 9 -11.38 -1.68 -0.49
C THR A 9 -12.61 -2.59 -0.55
N PHE A 10 -12.44 -3.80 -1.07
CA PHE A 10 -13.51 -4.79 -1.23
C PHE A 10 -13.45 -5.93 -0.19
N ASP A 11 -12.80 -5.74 0.97
CA ASP A 11 -12.62 -6.76 2.01
C ASP A 11 -13.94 -7.47 2.39
N THR A 12 -15.01 -6.70 2.63
CA THR A 12 -16.35 -7.24 2.91
C THR A 12 -16.85 -8.12 1.77
N TYR A 13 -16.59 -7.75 0.53
CA TYR A 13 -17.02 -8.53 -0.64
C TYR A 13 -16.24 -9.83 -0.76
N PHE A 14 -14.92 -9.79 -0.59
CA PHE A 14 -14.10 -10.98 -0.59
C PHE A 14 -14.47 -11.94 0.53
N ARG A 15 -14.60 -11.46 1.77
CA ARG A 15 -14.77 -12.31 2.95
C ARG A 15 -16.21 -12.80 3.16
N GLN A 16 -17.20 -11.98 2.79
CA GLN A 16 -18.60 -12.26 3.13
C GLN A 16 -19.50 -12.53 1.92
N LYS A 17 -19.14 -12.02 0.74
CA LYS A 17 -19.96 -12.15 -0.48
C LYS A 17 -19.33 -13.04 -1.54
N GLY A 18 -18.16 -13.65 -1.25
CA GLY A 18 -17.50 -14.61 -2.13
C GLY A 18 -16.91 -14.00 -3.41
N LEU A 19 -16.57 -12.72 -3.40
CA LEU A 19 -15.87 -12.08 -4.51
C LEU A 19 -14.53 -12.79 -4.78
N THR A 20 -14.27 -13.16 -6.03
CA THR A 20 -12.99 -13.72 -6.44
C THR A 20 -12.07 -12.65 -7.01
N LEU A 21 -10.75 -12.91 -7.10
CA LEU A 21 -9.82 -11.99 -7.74
C LEU A 21 -10.19 -11.75 -9.22
N ASP A 22 -10.67 -12.76 -9.94
CA ASP A 22 -11.15 -12.57 -11.31
C ASP A 22 -12.30 -11.57 -11.41
N GLN A 23 -13.30 -11.70 -10.53
CA GLN A 23 -14.44 -10.78 -10.47
C GLN A 23 -14.04 -9.39 -10.01
N TYR A 24 -13.06 -9.28 -9.08
CA TYR A 24 -12.50 -8.01 -8.67
C TYR A 24 -11.82 -7.27 -9.85
N LEU A 25 -11.06 -7.99 -10.67
CA LEU A 25 -10.43 -7.41 -11.87
C LEU A 25 -11.48 -6.93 -12.88
N ASP A 26 -12.53 -7.72 -13.14
CA ASP A 26 -13.64 -7.30 -13.99
C ASP A 26 -14.33 -6.05 -13.43
N THR A 27 -14.61 -6.03 -12.12
CA THR A 27 -15.23 -4.90 -11.43
C THR A 27 -14.39 -3.61 -11.58
N CYS A 28 -13.08 -3.70 -11.38
CA CYS A 28 -12.20 -2.54 -11.52
C CYS A 28 -12.11 -2.04 -12.97
N ALA A 29 -12.12 -2.94 -13.94
CA ALA A 29 -12.17 -2.59 -15.36
C ALA A 29 -13.49 -1.90 -15.73
N ASP A 30 -14.63 -2.42 -15.26
CA ASP A 30 -15.96 -1.83 -15.47
C ASP A 30 -16.11 -0.45 -14.83
N MET A 31 -15.39 -0.18 -13.72
CA MET A 31 -15.29 1.13 -13.10
C MET A 31 -14.36 2.10 -13.86
N GLY A 32 -13.73 1.64 -14.96
CA GLY A 32 -12.83 2.43 -15.78
C GLY A 32 -11.54 2.82 -15.05
N LEU A 33 -11.05 2.00 -14.14
CA LEU A 33 -9.76 2.20 -13.47
C LEU A 33 -8.60 1.81 -14.40
N ASP A 34 -7.44 2.43 -14.19
CA ASP A 34 -6.24 2.16 -14.98
C ASP A 34 -5.44 0.97 -14.43
N GLY A 35 -5.67 0.60 -13.17
CA GLY A 35 -4.94 -0.49 -12.53
C GLY A 35 -5.57 -0.99 -11.25
N VAL A 36 -4.90 -1.98 -10.65
CA VAL A 36 -5.31 -2.61 -9.39
C VAL A 36 -4.11 -2.87 -8.50
N GLU A 37 -4.35 -2.99 -7.21
CA GLU A 37 -3.43 -3.56 -6.24
C GLU A 37 -4.00 -4.87 -5.70
N LEU A 38 -3.19 -5.93 -5.71
CA LEU A 38 -3.61 -7.26 -5.27
C LEU A 38 -3.13 -7.54 -3.85
N THR A 39 -4.08 -7.69 -2.92
CA THR A 39 -3.79 -7.96 -1.52
C THR A 39 -3.72 -9.46 -1.25
N GLN A 40 -2.66 -9.89 -0.60
CA GLN A 40 -2.34 -11.27 -0.26
C GLN A 40 -3.50 -12.05 0.35
N TYR A 41 -4.32 -11.39 1.16
CA TYR A 41 -5.44 -12.02 1.89
C TYR A 41 -6.46 -12.71 1.00
N TYR A 42 -6.55 -12.34 -0.28
CA TYR A 42 -7.59 -12.79 -1.22
C TYR A 42 -7.09 -13.79 -2.26
N PHE A 43 -5.82 -14.17 -2.18
CA PHE A 43 -5.28 -15.21 -3.05
C PHE A 43 -5.69 -16.59 -2.52
N PRO A 44 -6.41 -17.40 -3.31
CA PRO A 44 -6.73 -18.78 -2.93
C PRO A 44 -5.48 -19.68 -2.99
N GLU A 45 -4.54 -19.36 -3.87
CA GLU A 45 -3.27 -20.03 -4.09
C GLU A 45 -2.25 -19.12 -4.77
N THR A 46 -0.98 -19.53 -4.77
CA THR A 46 0.13 -18.81 -5.42
C THR A 46 0.90 -19.70 -6.40
N SER A 47 0.24 -20.74 -6.95
CA SER A 47 0.85 -21.60 -7.95
C SER A 47 1.22 -20.81 -9.22
N PRO A 48 2.30 -21.21 -9.95
CA PRO A 48 2.68 -20.55 -11.19
C PRO A 48 1.54 -20.46 -12.23
N SER A 49 0.67 -21.49 -12.29
CA SER A 49 -0.49 -21.51 -13.18
C SER A 49 -1.50 -20.43 -12.82
N TYR A 50 -1.82 -20.27 -11.54
CA TYR A 50 -2.75 -19.26 -11.06
C TYR A 50 -2.20 -17.84 -11.24
N LEU A 51 -0.93 -17.60 -10.90
CA LEU A 51 -0.29 -16.30 -11.12
C LEU A 51 -0.27 -15.92 -12.62
N ASN A 52 0.02 -16.88 -13.50
CA ASN A 52 -0.03 -16.66 -14.95
C ASN A 52 -1.47 -16.41 -15.45
N HIS A 53 -2.47 -17.05 -14.83
CA HIS A 53 -3.88 -16.76 -15.12
C HIS A 53 -4.22 -15.32 -14.77
N LEU A 54 -3.87 -14.83 -13.58
CA LEU A 54 -4.10 -13.44 -13.17
C LEU A 54 -3.37 -12.43 -14.08
N LYS A 55 -2.11 -12.70 -14.47
CA LYS A 55 -1.40 -11.85 -15.45
C LYS A 55 -2.14 -11.73 -16.77
N ARG A 56 -2.58 -12.87 -17.30
CA ARG A 56 -3.36 -12.89 -18.55
C ARG A 56 -4.69 -12.16 -18.39
N LYS A 57 -5.37 -12.29 -17.25
CA LYS A 57 -6.62 -11.60 -16.94
C LYS A 57 -6.41 -10.09 -16.88
N LEU A 58 -5.41 -9.60 -16.14
CA LEU A 58 -5.01 -8.18 -16.08
C LEU A 58 -4.80 -7.61 -17.48
N PHE A 59 -3.99 -8.28 -18.31
CA PHE A 59 -3.73 -7.86 -19.68
C PHE A 59 -5.01 -7.76 -20.52
N ARG A 60 -5.93 -8.74 -20.41
CA ARG A 60 -7.19 -8.75 -21.17
C ARG A 60 -8.18 -7.70 -20.69
N CYS A 61 -8.17 -7.35 -19.42
CA CYS A 61 -8.97 -6.26 -18.86
C CYS A 61 -8.37 -4.87 -19.13
N GLY A 62 -7.16 -4.80 -19.68
CA GLY A 62 -6.45 -3.53 -19.88
C GLY A 62 -6.01 -2.86 -18.56
N LEU A 63 -5.88 -3.64 -17.47
CA LEU A 63 -5.48 -3.16 -16.16
C LEU A 63 -3.98 -3.35 -15.94
N GLU A 64 -3.31 -2.33 -15.41
CA GLU A 64 -1.94 -2.46 -14.90
C GLU A 64 -1.95 -2.95 -13.44
N LEU A 65 -0.97 -3.75 -13.08
CA LEU A 65 -0.74 -4.09 -11.67
C LEU A 65 0.06 -2.96 -11.02
N ALA A 66 -0.61 -2.14 -10.19
CA ALA A 66 0.01 -1.02 -9.50
C ALA A 66 0.90 -1.47 -8.34
N GLY A 67 0.53 -2.55 -7.68
CA GLY A 67 1.26 -3.14 -6.57
C GLY A 67 0.64 -4.42 -6.07
N THR A 68 1.35 -5.07 -5.17
CA THR A 68 0.85 -6.12 -4.29
C THR A 68 0.94 -5.66 -2.84
N ALA A 69 0.17 -6.27 -1.94
CA ALA A 69 0.18 -5.91 -0.52
C ALA A 69 0.13 -7.14 0.37
N ILE A 70 0.91 -7.12 1.45
CA ILE A 70 0.88 -8.14 2.50
C ILE A 70 0.55 -7.51 3.85
N GLY A 71 0.03 -8.34 4.75
CA GLY A 71 -0.11 -8.01 6.17
C GLY A 71 1.10 -8.43 6.99
N GLY A 72 1.00 -8.20 8.29
CA GLY A 72 2.02 -8.56 9.26
C GLY A 72 2.80 -7.37 9.79
N SER A 73 3.91 -7.63 10.46
CA SER A 73 4.71 -6.63 11.16
C SER A 73 6.16 -7.07 11.27
N PHE A 74 7.09 -6.16 11.08
CA PHE A 74 8.51 -6.39 11.40
C PHE A 74 8.80 -6.26 12.91
N CYS A 75 7.87 -5.66 13.68
CA CYS A 75 8.00 -5.42 15.11
C CYS A 75 7.41 -6.56 15.95
N LEU A 76 7.74 -7.81 15.64
CA LEU A 76 7.26 -8.96 16.41
C LEU A 76 8.18 -9.25 17.61
N PRO A 77 7.62 -9.73 18.76
CA PRO A 77 8.36 -9.78 20.02
C PRO A 77 9.52 -10.77 20.00
N THR A 78 9.38 -11.92 19.34
CA THR A 78 10.42 -12.94 19.31
C THR A 78 11.25 -12.94 18.04
N PRO A 79 12.53 -13.30 18.08
CA PRO A 79 13.37 -13.44 16.88
C PRO A 79 12.77 -14.38 15.84
N ALA A 80 12.24 -15.54 16.28
CA ALA A 80 11.66 -16.53 15.37
C ALA A 80 10.43 -16.00 14.59
N GLU A 81 9.58 -15.18 15.24
CA GLU A 81 8.45 -14.56 14.56
C GLU A 81 8.93 -13.51 13.53
N ARG A 82 9.96 -12.74 13.87
CA ARG A 82 10.56 -11.75 12.93
C ARG A 82 11.19 -12.45 11.73
N GLU A 83 11.98 -13.51 11.94
CA GLU A 83 12.57 -14.33 10.87
C GLU A 83 11.48 -14.91 9.95
N LYS A 84 10.40 -15.45 10.54
CA LYS A 84 9.25 -15.94 9.77
C LYS A 84 8.60 -14.85 8.92
N HIS A 85 8.44 -13.63 9.47
CA HIS A 85 7.86 -12.51 8.72
C HIS A 85 8.79 -12.03 7.61
N VAL A 86 10.09 -11.97 7.84
CA VAL A 86 11.08 -11.67 6.79
C VAL A 86 11.04 -12.72 5.67
N ALA A 87 11.02 -14.01 6.01
CA ALA A 87 10.89 -15.08 5.02
C ALA A 87 9.61 -14.98 4.21
N PHE A 88 8.48 -14.69 4.86
CA PHE A 88 7.19 -14.47 4.21
C PHE A 88 7.22 -13.25 3.27
N THR A 89 7.87 -12.15 3.69
CA THR A 89 8.03 -10.96 2.85
C THR A 89 8.86 -11.25 1.61
N LYS A 90 9.96 -12.02 1.75
CA LYS A 90 10.79 -12.46 0.62
C LYS A 90 10.03 -13.35 -0.36
N GLU A 91 9.24 -14.30 0.14
CA GLU A 91 8.35 -15.12 -0.69
C GLU A 91 7.40 -14.24 -1.51
N TRP A 92 6.81 -13.21 -0.89
CA TRP A 92 5.91 -12.29 -1.59
C TRP A 92 6.61 -11.35 -2.55
N LEU A 93 7.88 -11.04 -2.35
CA LEU A 93 8.69 -10.34 -3.37
C LEU A 93 8.84 -11.21 -4.63
N ASP A 94 9.09 -12.51 -4.48
CA ASP A 94 9.18 -13.45 -5.61
C ASP A 94 7.82 -13.64 -6.32
N ILE A 95 6.72 -13.71 -5.56
CA ILE A 95 5.36 -13.75 -6.12
C ILE A 95 5.06 -12.45 -6.87
N SER A 96 5.41 -11.31 -6.31
CA SER A 96 5.24 -9.98 -6.93
C SER A 96 6.01 -9.87 -8.24
N GLN A 97 7.27 -10.32 -8.26
CA GLN A 97 8.06 -10.41 -9.49
C GLN A 97 7.37 -11.27 -10.55
N ARG A 98 6.88 -12.45 -10.18
CA ARG A 98 6.17 -13.36 -11.11
C ARG A 98 4.90 -12.72 -11.67
N LEU A 99 4.15 -12.00 -10.86
CA LEU A 99 2.97 -11.24 -11.26
C LEU A 99 3.31 -10.04 -12.16
N GLY A 100 4.54 -9.55 -12.10
CA GLY A 100 4.96 -8.30 -12.75
C GLY A 100 4.56 -7.06 -11.93
N SER A 101 4.39 -7.21 -10.62
CA SER A 101 4.13 -6.09 -9.71
C SER A 101 5.40 -5.26 -9.53
N PRO A 102 5.34 -3.93 -9.66
CA PRO A 102 6.50 -3.07 -9.42
C PRO A 102 6.79 -2.84 -7.93
N CYS A 103 5.81 -3.07 -7.06
CA CYS A 103 5.89 -2.73 -5.64
C CYS A 103 5.17 -3.77 -4.78
N LEU A 104 5.73 -4.04 -3.59
CA LEU A 104 5.11 -4.80 -2.51
C LEU A 104 4.92 -3.89 -1.29
N ARG A 105 3.67 -3.65 -0.87
CA ARG A 105 3.35 -2.90 0.34
C ARG A 105 3.56 -3.76 1.57
N VAL A 106 4.21 -3.18 2.59
CA VAL A 106 4.45 -3.77 3.90
C VAL A 106 4.18 -2.78 5.03
N PHE A 107 4.00 -3.29 6.25
CA PHE A 107 3.89 -2.49 7.48
C PHE A 107 5.12 -2.66 8.38
N ALA A 108 5.55 -1.60 9.07
CA ALA A 108 6.51 -1.74 10.16
C ALA A 108 5.84 -2.37 11.39
N GLY A 109 4.72 -1.84 11.79
CA GLY A 109 3.97 -2.22 12.98
C GLY A 109 4.30 -1.36 14.21
N PRO A 110 3.53 -1.51 15.29
CA PRO A 110 3.79 -0.86 16.58
C PRO A 110 4.82 -1.65 17.41
N ALA A 111 5.42 -0.97 18.39
CA ALA A 111 6.20 -1.65 19.43
C ALA A 111 5.28 -2.62 20.20
N PRO A 112 5.65 -3.91 20.34
CA PRO A 112 4.85 -4.86 21.07
C PRO A 112 4.91 -4.60 22.58
N LYS A 113 3.88 -5.06 23.30
CA LYS A 113 3.80 -4.87 24.74
C LYS A 113 5.06 -5.41 25.43
N GLY A 114 5.66 -4.60 26.29
CA GLY A 114 6.86 -4.94 27.06
C GLY A 114 8.17 -4.58 26.34
N HIS A 115 8.11 -3.99 25.16
CA HIS A 115 9.27 -3.53 24.40
C HIS A 115 9.19 -2.02 24.12
N THR A 116 10.35 -1.42 23.91
CA THR A 116 10.48 -0.01 23.59
C THR A 116 10.30 0.25 22.08
N GLU A 117 9.95 1.49 21.72
CA GLU A 117 9.92 1.89 20.31
C GLU A 117 11.30 1.80 19.63
N GLU A 118 12.38 1.99 20.39
CA GLU A 118 13.74 1.88 19.86
C GLU A 118 14.14 0.44 19.54
N GLU A 119 13.73 -0.53 20.36
CA GLU A 119 13.88 -1.96 20.05
C GLU A 119 13.09 -2.31 18.79
N ALA A 120 11.81 -1.91 18.73
CA ALA A 120 10.94 -2.15 17.57
C ALA A 120 11.49 -1.50 16.30
N PHE A 121 12.00 -0.26 16.39
CA PHE A 121 12.68 0.44 15.30
C PHE A 121 13.88 -0.36 14.79
N SER A 122 14.72 -0.84 15.69
CA SER A 122 15.90 -1.63 15.32
C SER A 122 15.52 -2.91 14.58
N TRP A 123 14.45 -3.58 15.00
CA TRP A 123 13.93 -4.79 14.34
C TRP A 123 13.34 -4.49 12.97
N ALA A 124 12.54 -3.44 12.85
CA ALA A 124 11.98 -3.02 11.57
C ALA A 124 13.08 -2.68 10.55
N VAL A 125 14.08 -1.92 10.96
CA VAL A 125 15.23 -1.58 10.11
C VAL A 125 16.01 -2.82 9.69
N ALA A 126 16.30 -3.73 10.62
CA ALA A 126 17.02 -4.97 10.30
C ALA A 126 16.26 -5.85 9.30
N GLY A 127 14.97 -6.08 9.56
CA GLY A 127 14.13 -6.90 8.67
C GLY A 127 13.94 -6.28 7.28
N LEU A 128 13.74 -4.96 7.22
CA LEU A 128 13.62 -4.25 5.93
C LEU A 128 14.93 -4.26 5.13
N LYS A 129 16.10 -4.13 5.78
CA LYS A 129 17.41 -4.28 5.12
C LYS A 129 17.57 -5.65 4.48
N GLU A 130 17.24 -6.68 5.21
CA GLU A 130 17.31 -8.06 4.72
C GLU A 130 16.33 -8.31 3.55
N CYS A 131 15.12 -7.76 3.60
CA CYS A 131 14.17 -7.84 2.49
C CYS A 131 14.59 -6.98 1.29
N ALA A 132 15.31 -5.88 1.50
CA ALA A 132 15.77 -4.98 0.42
C ALA A 132 16.75 -5.67 -0.54
N GLU A 133 17.56 -6.61 -0.05
CA GLU A 133 18.45 -7.43 -0.88
C GLU A 133 17.64 -8.30 -1.87
N GLN A 134 16.57 -8.96 -1.39
CA GLN A 134 15.67 -9.73 -2.23
C GLN A 134 14.87 -8.82 -3.17
N ALA A 135 14.40 -7.67 -2.69
CA ALA A 135 13.69 -6.67 -3.50
C ALA A 135 14.53 -6.22 -4.71
N SER A 136 15.81 -5.91 -4.48
CA SER A 136 16.77 -5.59 -5.53
C SER A 136 16.92 -6.72 -6.56
N SER A 137 17.05 -7.95 -6.08
CA SER A 137 17.21 -9.13 -6.96
C SER A 137 15.93 -9.43 -7.76
N ALA A 138 14.76 -9.22 -7.15
CA ALA A 138 13.46 -9.44 -7.77
C ALA A 138 13.04 -8.29 -8.72
N GLY A 139 13.66 -7.10 -8.60
CA GLY A 139 13.23 -5.91 -9.31
C GLY A 139 11.87 -5.38 -8.83
N VAL A 140 11.55 -5.57 -7.54
CA VAL A 140 10.29 -5.17 -6.90
C VAL A 140 10.61 -4.23 -5.74
N MET A 141 10.07 -3.02 -5.74
CA MET A 141 10.27 -2.08 -4.63
C MET A 141 9.42 -2.46 -3.41
N ILE A 142 9.93 -2.21 -2.23
CA ILE A 142 9.17 -2.32 -0.98
C ILE A 142 8.55 -0.97 -0.65
N GLY A 143 7.21 -0.89 -0.59
CA GLY A 143 6.46 0.28 -0.13
C GLY A 143 6.14 0.17 1.36
N LEU A 144 6.89 0.86 2.21
CA LEU A 144 6.58 0.94 3.64
C LEU A 144 5.45 1.95 3.86
N GLU A 145 4.31 1.48 4.36
CA GLU A 145 3.14 2.31 4.54
C GLU A 145 3.18 3.10 5.86
N ASN A 146 2.71 4.35 5.82
CA ASN A 146 2.37 5.10 7.04
C ASN A 146 1.05 4.57 7.61
N HIS A 147 1.14 3.57 8.51
CA HIS A 147 0.00 2.84 9.06
C HIS A 147 0.07 2.71 10.60
N GLY A 148 0.14 3.84 11.30
CA GLY A 148 0.23 3.85 12.75
C GLY A 148 1.55 3.26 13.29
N GLY A 149 1.61 2.99 14.60
CA GLY A 149 2.82 2.48 15.24
C GLY A 149 4.06 3.32 14.93
N LEU A 150 5.16 2.68 14.56
CA LEU A 150 6.42 3.37 14.22
C LEU A 150 6.31 4.30 13.00
N THR A 151 5.34 4.06 12.12
CA THR A 151 5.09 4.85 10.91
C THR A 151 3.87 5.76 11.03
N GLY A 152 3.35 5.96 12.24
CA GLY A 152 2.19 6.83 12.51
C GLY A 152 2.47 8.32 12.34
N THR A 153 3.72 8.71 12.13
CA THR A 153 4.15 10.08 11.80
C THR A 153 5.14 10.04 10.63
N ALA A 154 5.21 11.15 9.88
CA ALA A 154 6.20 11.30 8.82
C ALA A 154 7.64 11.18 9.34
N ASP A 155 7.93 11.74 10.52
CA ASP A 155 9.25 11.61 11.16
C ASP A 155 9.62 10.14 11.40
N GLY A 156 8.70 9.35 11.93
CA GLY A 156 8.91 7.92 12.20
C GLY A 156 9.18 7.13 10.92
N LEU A 157 8.34 7.33 9.89
CA LEU A 157 8.50 6.66 8.60
C LEU A 157 9.82 7.06 7.92
N VAL A 158 10.11 8.35 7.80
CA VAL A 158 11.33 8.86 7.16
C VAL A 158 12.59 8.42 7.92
N ARG A 159 12.53 8.36 9.26
CA ARG A 159 13.62 7.83 10.11
C ARG A 159 13.94 6.38 9.74
N ILE A 160 12.91 5.53 9.56
CA ILE A 160 13.10 4.12 9.16
C ILE A 160 13.72 4.05 7.76
N LEU A 161 13.16 4.76 6.77
CA LEU A 161 13.68 4.76 5.40
C LEU A 161 15.15 5.18 5.33
N LYS A 162 15.54 6.25 6.04
CA LYS A 162 16.93 6.70 6.13
C LYS A 162 17.84 5.67 6.79
N ALA A 163 17.38 4.99 7.83
CA ALA A 163 18.16 3.97 8.52
C ALA A 163 18.32 2.68 7.69
N VAL A 164 17.31 2.33 6.89
CA VAL A 164 17.39 1.23 5.92
C VAL A 164 18.39 1.56 4.83
N GLY A 165 18.33 2.77 4.26
CA GLY A 165 19.33 3.30 3.32
C GLY A 165 19.41 2.50 2.01
N SER A 166 18.28 2.01 1.48
CA SER A 166 18.21 1.25 0.24
C SER A 166 17.30 1.94 -0.77
N ASP A 167 17.74 2.02 -2.02
CA ASP A 167 16.93 2.54 -3.14
C ASP A 167 15.72 1.64 -3.47
N TRP A 168 15.69 0.42 -2.93
CA TRP A 168 14.61 -0.55 -3.12
C TRP A 168 13.51 -0.47 -2.05
N VAL A 169 13.63 0.46 -1.10
CA VAL A 169 12.63 0.68 -0.04
C VAL A 169 12.22 2.15 -0.04
N GLY A 170 10.96 2.42 -0.31
CA GLY A 170 10.37 3.75 -0.29
C GLY A 170 9.08 3.79 0.53
N ALA A 171 8.41 4.94 0.53
CA ALA A 171 7.14 5.09 1.20
C ALA A 171 5.98 4.65 0.29
N LEU A 172 5.06 3.85 0.82
CA LEU A 172 3.68 3.91 0.36
C LEU A 172 3.01 5.01 1.20
N LEU A 173 2.70 6.15 0.56
CA LEU A 173 2.08 7.28 1.22
C LEU A 173 0.56 7.16 1.18
N ASP A 174 -0.03 6.81 2.32
CA ASP A 174 -1.49 6.81 2.51
C ASP A 174 -1.95 8.17 3.02
N PHE A 175 -2.85 8.80 2.27
CA PHE A 175 -3.38 10.13 2.57
C PHE A 175 -4.52 10.12 3.60
N GLY A 176 -4.88 8.96 4.17
CA GLY A 176 -5.87 8.84 5.23
C GLY A 176 -5.30 8.52 6.63
N ASN A 177 -4.02 8.16 6.73
CA ASN A 177 -3.47 7.55 7.94
C ASN A 177 -2.69 8.48 8.87
N TYR A 178 -2.35 9.71 8.45
CA TYR A 178 -1.79 10.71 9.36
C TYR A 178 -2.90 11.46 10.11
N SER A 179 -2.65 11.88 11.35
CA SER A 179 -3.69 12.36 12.27
C SER A 179 -3.38 13.66 13.01
N ARG A 180 -2.26 14.33 12.75
CA ARG A 180 -1.91 15.59 13.43
C ARG A 180 -2.07 16.79 12.51
N ASP A 181 -1.13 16.94 11.56
CA ASP A 181 -1.18 17.87 10.45
C ASP A 181 -0.93 17.08 9.17
N PRO A 182 -1.95 16.39 8.63
CA PRO A 182 -1.76 15.47 7.52
C PRO A 182 -1.04 16.10 6.33
N TYR A 183 -1.31 17.36 5.99
CA TYR A 183 -0.68 17.97 4.83
C TYR A 183 0.81 18.28 5.02
N ALA A 184 1.22 18.68 6.22
CA ALA A 184 2.64 18.84 6.53
C ALA A 184 3.37 17.50 6.49
N GLU A 185 2.72 16.46 7.01
CA GLU A 185 3.24 15.09 6.98
C GLU A 185 3.27 14.51 5.56
N PHE A 186 2.28 14.82 4.70
CA PHE A 186 2.33 14.49 3.27
C PHE A 186 3.51 15.17 2.56
N GLU A 187 3.72 16.48 2.80
CA GLU A 187 4.85 17.21 2.21
C GLU A 187 6.20 16.63 2.64
N GLN A 188 6.33 16.18 3.88
CA GLN A 188 7.55 15.57 4.41
C GLN A 188 7.79 14.15 3.83
N THR A 189 6.73 13.38 3.64
CA THR A 189 6.83 11.98 3.16
C THR A 189 6.91 11.89 1.63
N ALA A 190 6.30 12.83 0.91
CA ALA A 190 6.18 12.80 -0.55
C ALA A 190 7.51 12.60 -1.31
N PRO A 191 8.68 13.16 -0.90
CA PRO A 191 9.96 12.89 -1.56
C PRO A 191 10.38 11.42 -1.55
N HIS A 192 9.83 10.62 -0.66
CA HIS A 192 10.12 9.18 -0.50
C HIS A 192 9.04 8.29 -1.11
N ALA A 193 7.95 8.86 -1.64
CA ALA A 193 6.79 8.10 -2.10
C ALA A 193 7.08 7.37 -3.41
N ILE A 194 6.89 6.05 -3.40
CA ILE A 194 6.95 5.17 -4.58
C ILE A 194 5.56 4.70 -5.01
N MET A 195 4.61 4.68 -4.07
CA MET A 195 3.21 4.33 -4.26
C MET A 195 2.34 5.17 -3.32
N THR A 196 1.05 5.27 -3.60
CA THR A 196 0.12 6.01 -2.72
C THR A 196 -1.17 5.25 -2.52
N HIS A 197 -1.76 5.37 -1.31
CA HIS A 197 -3.17 5.09 -1.08
C HIS A 197 -3.96 6.39 -0.94
N VAL A 198 -5.14 6.44 -1.56
CA VAL A 198 -6.05 7.56 -1.47
C VAL A 198 -7.33 7.14 -0.77
N LYS A 199 -7.64 7.82 0.34
CA LYS A 199 -8.86 7.67 1.12
C LYS A 199 -9.68 8.95 1.06
N PRO A 200 -11.03 8.88 1.12
CA PRO A 200 -11.85 10.10 1.08
C PRO A 200 -11.55 11.05 2.22
N THR A 201 -11.29 10.53 3.40
CA THR A 201 -11.11 11.31 4.62
C THR A 201 -9.79 11.00 5.32
N SER A 202 -9.33 11.95 6.14
CA SER A 202 -8.24 11.80 7.09
C SER A 202 -8.63 12.41 8.44
N ASP A 203 -7.88 12.16 9.48
CA ASP A 203 -8.04 12.82 10.78
C ASP A 203 -7.17 14.08 10.82
N PHE A 204 -7.79 15.23 11.02
CA PHE A 204 -7.13 16.52 11.17
C PHE A 204 -7.19 16.95 12.65
N ALA A 205 -6.21 16.49 13.44
CA ALA A 205 -6.10 16.76 14.87
C ALA A 205 -7.38 16.43 15.67
N GLY A 206 -7.94 15.22 15.44
CA GLY A 206 -9.14 14.73 16.11
C GLY A 206 -10.45 15.07 15.36
N THR A 207 -10.38 15.71 14.20
CA THR A 207 -11.56 15.96 13.36
C THR A 207 -11.40 15.21 12.03
N ARG A 208 -12.26 14.23 11.80
CA ARG A 208 -12.30 13.52 10.51
C ARG A 208 -12.93 14.42 9.45
N ASP A 209 -12.19 14.71 8.38
CA ASP A 209 -12.64 15.58 7.30
C ASP A 209 -12.10 15.09 5.93
N TRP A 210 -12.65 15.64 4.86
CA TRP A 210 -12.27 15.30 3.50
C TRP A 210 -10.84 15.74 3.16
N VAL A 211 -10.13 14.86 2.45
CA VAL A 211 -8.82 15.17 1.90
C VAL A 211 -8.98 16.02 0.63
N ASP A 212 -8.36 17.19 0.59
CA ASP A 212 -8.31 18.01 -0.63
C ASP A 212 -7.27 17.47 -1.62
N TYR A 213 -7.73 16.66 -2.58
CA TYR A 213 -6.85 16.07 -3.59
C TYR A 213 -6.29 17.06 -4.61
N ARG A 214 -6.82 18.30 -4.71
CA ARG A 214 -6.16 19.37 -5.46
C ARG A 214 -4.88 19.83 -4.74
N ARG A 215 -4.91 19.88 -3.41
CA ARG A 215 -3.73 20.17 -2.59
C ARG A 215 -2.72 19.01 -2.63
N VAL A 216 -3.19 17.77 -2.51
CA VAL A 216 -2.37 16.56 -2.67
C VAL A 216 -1.67 16.54 -4.04
N LYS A 217 -2.40 16.82 -5.14
CA LYS A 217 -1.80 16.94 -6.48
C LYS A 217 -0.62 17.91 -6.52
N LYS A 218 -0.77 19.09 -5.87
CA LYS A 218 0.31 20.09 -5.82
C LYS A 218 1.53 19.58 -5.04
N ILE A 219 1.31 18.88 -3.92
CA ILE A 219 2.36 18.27 -3.11
C ILE A 219 3.12 17.22 -3.93
N MET A 220 2.40 16.28 -4.54
CA MET A 220 3.01 15.20 -5.31
C MET A 220 3.69 15.68 -6.60
N ALA A 221 3.17 16.75 -7.22
CA ALA A 221 3.80 17.37 -8.40
C ALA A 221 5.15 18.02 -8.07
N LYS A 222 5.31 18.63 -6.89
CA LYS A 222 6.59 19.23 -6.45
C LYS A 222 7.74 18.20 -6.42
N VAL A 223 7.43 16.95 -6.13
CA VAL A 223 8.42 15.85 -6.06
C VAL A 223 8.47 15.01 -7.35
N GLY A 224 7.70 15.39 -8.36
CA GLY A 224 7.69 14.70 -9.66
C GLY A 224 7.02 13.32 -9.63
N TYR A 225 6.17 13.03 -8.64
CA TYR A 225 5.47 11.75 -8.56
C TYR A 225 4.54 11.54 -9.76
N ARG A 226 4.64 10.37 -10.41
CA ARG A 226 3.87 9.99 -11.60
C ARG A 226 3.22 8.60 -11.48
N GLY A 227 3.25 8.02 -10.29
CA GLY A 227 2.65 6.71 -10.01
C GLY A 227 1.13 6.75 -9.96
N PHE A 228 0.56 5.68 -9.46
CA PHE A 228 -0.87 5.55 -9.26
C PHE A 228 -1.34 6.29 -8.00
N LEU A 229 -2.57 6.78 -8.06
CA LEU A 229 -3.40 7.03 -6.88
C LEU A 229 -4.24 5.78 -6.66
N SER A 230 -3.86 4.92 -5.73
CA SER A 230 -4.55 3.66 -5.45
C SER A 230 -5.65 3.89 -4.43
N ILE A 231 -6.90 3.72 -4.85
CA ILE A 231 -8.07 3.93 -3.99
C ILE A 231 -8.12 2.84 -2.93
N GLU A 232 -8.05 3.23 -1.66
CA GLU A 232 -8.33 2.39 -0.50
C GLU A 232 -9.54 2.98 0.25
N TYR A 233 -10.73 2.62 -0.19
CA TYR A 233 -11.98 3.18 0.32
C TYR A 233 -12.45 2.43 1.56
N GLU A 234 -12.37 3.06 2.73
CA GLU A 234 -12.67 2.43 4.03
C GLU A 234 -13.72 3.21 4.84
N GLU A 235 -14.62 3.95 4.17
CA GLU A 235 -15.64 4.73 4.90
C GLU A 235 -16.68 3.81 5.54
N PRO A 236 -16.90 3.89 6.87
CA PRO A 236 -17.86 3.04 7.56
C PRO A 236 -19.28 3.18 7.03
N GLY A 237 -19.95 2.04 6.83
CA GLY A 237 -21.36 2.02 6.38
C GLY A 237 -21.56 2.40 4.91
N LYS A 238 -20.50 2.55 4.14
CA LYS A 238 -20.55 2.82 2.71
C LYS A 238 -20.32 1.56 1.89
N ASP A 239 -20.93 1.50 0.71
CA ASP A 239 -20.76 0.38 -0.21
C ASP A 239 -19.70 0.72 -1.26
N ALA A 240 -18.60 -0.04 -1.25
CA ALA A 240 -17.48 0.17 -2.18
C ALA A 240 -17.90 0.09 -3.65
N MET A 241 -18.85 -0.78 -4.03
CA MET A 241 -19.35 -0.87 -5.41
C MET A 241 -20.01 0.41 -5.90
N ILE A 242 -20.57 1.21 -4.98
CA ILE A 242 -21.24 2.48 -5.27
C ILE A 242 -20.27 3.65 -5.17
N GLU A 243 -19.46 3.65 -4.12
CA GLU A 243 -18.68 4.83 -3.76
C GLU A 243 -17.32 4.91 -4.48
N VAL A 244 -16.71 3.76 -4.84
CA VAL A 244 -15.42 3.79 -5.58
C VAL A 244 -15.54 4.51 -6.93
N PRO A 245 -16.55 4.24 -7.79
CA PRO A 245 -16.71 4.98 -9.04
C PRO A 245 -16.88 6.49 -8.82
N ARG A 246 -17.67 6.89 -7.81
CA ARG A 246 -17.89 8.31 -7.46
C ARG A 246 -16.61 8.98 -7.00
N PHE A 247 -15.84 8.30 -6.17
CA PHE A 247 -14.56 8.80 -5.67
C PHE A 247 -13.51 8.86 -6.80
N ALA A 248 -13.50 7.88 -7.70
CA ALA A 248 -12.64 7.92 -8.88
C ALA A 248 -12.96 9.12 -9.79
N ASP A 249 -14.24 9.43 -10.01
CA ASP A 249 -14.66 10.62 -10.79
C ASP A 249 -14.23 11.92 -10.10
N TYR A 250 -14.38 12.01 -8.78
CA TYR A 250 -13.87 13.14 -8.00
C TYR A 250 -12.34 13.28 -8.16
N LEU A 251 -11.59 12.18 -8.03
CA LEU A 251 -10.13 12.19 -8.18
C LEU A 251 -9.71 12.63 -9.58
N ARG A 252 -10.38 12.15 -10.64
CA ARG A 252 -10.12 12.60 -12.02
C ARG A 252 -10.31 14.11 -12.16
N GLY A 253 -11.40 14.65 -11.61
CA GLY A 253 -11.65 16.10 -11.62
C GLY A 253 -10.66 16.91 -10.79
N ALA A 254 -10.16 16.36 -9.69
CA ALA A 254 -9.23 17.05 -8.79
C ALA A 254 -7.77 16.96 -9.27
N THR A 255 -7.37 15.87 -9.96
CA THR A 255 -5.98 15.54 -10.29
C THR A 255 -5.68 15.45 -11.79
N GLY A 256 -6.69 15.59 -12.64
CA GLY A 256 -6.60 15.61 -14.11
C GLY A 256 -5.89 16.83 -14.69
#